data_4e231dcfc4b1fb4990c4545aa61ca5db
#
_entry.id   4e231dcfc4b1fb4990c4545aa61ca5db
#
_cell.length_a   1.000
_cell.length_b   1.000
_cell.length_c   1.000
_cell.angle_alpha   90.00
_cell.angle_beta   90.00
_cell.angle_gamma   90.00
#
_symmetry.space_group_name_H-M   'P 1'
#
loop_
_entity.id
_entity.type
_entity.pdbx_description
1 polymer ?
#
loop_
_entity_poly.entity_id
_entity_poly.type
_entity_poly.pdbx_seq_one_letter_code
_entity_poly.pdbx_strand_id
1 'polypeptide(L)'
;MDAYMDYGMILDIPAWVARSPAGAKATGISTYQEAVVATRINNDYWMKHRTGACKLLNVLQGENHADADDWYEQMKDYCDPVKYPDKHFNGWSMGGQNMCDVHLVLKRIVALHYDGLLQSGIHDVMHFLGTSKLEWACLLTDVQRAIRKYYNPTMMLTFDCASPFLATANGQVYTSNETPDRGKWTYRMVPSVDELKYASDTRTFKDATTQDGIFKVFEDSPITDGLLVNDICTYKKGDRNKIGTPKVSAGEVELDKNDNPVLDENKQPIVRKKDSTSWDSFSYAIQMGHNVWTHINAVQEANRQYDAGVIPKMLVQEQFDRVMFRDVVEEIFSKTTREESLETIEKYTKFWMAIPGTRGAIGKKTVNSSTFFDALFDVEAPTVIEDELDETKLEDLEDEQLHR
;
A
#
# COMPACT_ATOMS: atom_id res chain seq x y z
N MET A 1 -9.62 3.61 -20.06
CA MET A 1 -9.07 2.33 -19.63
C MET A 1 -8.92 1.35 -20.77
N ASP A 2 -10.01 0.92 -21.41
CA ASP A 2 -9.99 -0.14 -22.43
C ASP A 2 -8.98 0.05 -23.59
N ALA A 3 -8.64 1.29 -23.95
CA ALA A 3 -7.74 1.57 -25.06
C ALA A 3 -6.24 1.67 -24.71
N TYR A 4 -5.92 1.73 -23.42
CA TYR A 4 -4.56 2.11 -23.01
C TYR A 4 -3.97 1.25 -21.87
N MET A 5 -4.72 0.30 -21.33
CA MET A 5 -4.30 -0.52 -20.21
C MET A 5 -4.52 -2.00 -20.48
N ASP A 6 -3.54 -2.83 -20.12
CA ASP A 6 -3.68 -4.28 -20.17
C ASP A 6 -4.60 -4.78 -19.05
N TYR A 7 -4.42 -4.22 -17.85
CA TYR A 7 -5.23 -4.50 -16.66
C TYR A 7 -5.73 -3.23 -16.02
N GLY A 8 -6.92 -3.30 -15.45
CA GLY A 8 -7.51 -2.21 -14.66
C GLY A 8 -8.38 -2.76 -13.54
N MET A 9 -8.47 -2.04 -12.44
CA MET A 9 -9.43 -2.36 -11.39
C MET A 9 -10.80 -1.75 -11.71
N ILE A 10 -11.84 -2.41 -11.27
CA ILE A 10 -13.19 -1.83 -11.30
C ILE A 10 -13.23 -0.61 -10.36
N LEU A 11 -14.24 0.23 -10.55
CA LEU A 11 -14.50 1.33 -9.63
C LEU A 11 -15.42 0.83 -8.51
N ASP A 12 -14.81 0.43 -7.39
CA ASP A 12 -15.54 0.07 -6.18
C ASP A 12 -15.67 1.28 -5.23
N ILE A 13 -16.60 1.16 -4.30
CA ILE A 13 -16.71 2.09 -3.17
C ILE A 13 -16.32 1.31 -1.91
N PRO A 14 -15.14 1.55 -1.35
CA PRO A 14 -14.67 0.80 -0.19
C PRO A 14 -15.60 0.93 1.01
N ALA A 15 -15.78 -0.16 1.74
CA ALA A 15 -16.71 -0.19 2.89
C ALA A 15 -16.35 0.84 3.99
N TRP A 16 -15.07 1.15 4.17
CA TRP A 16 -14.61 2.14 5.14
C TRP A 16 -15.07 3.57 4.82
N VAL A 17 -15.29 3.91 3.54
CA VAL A 17 -15.78 5.24 3.12
C VAL A 17 -17.11 5.57 3.81
N ALA A 18 -17.99 4.59 3.93
CA ALA A 18 -19.29 4.76 4.59
C ALA A 18 -19.18 5.07 6.09
N ARG A 19 -18.06 4.76 6.72
CA ARG A 19 -17.80 4.99 8.15
C ARG A 19 -17.00 6.26 8.43
N SER A 20 -16.37 6.83 7.41
CA SER A 20 -15.70 8.12 7.49
C SER A 20 -16.70 9.24 7.26
N PRO A 21 -16.88 10.20 8.18
CA PRO A 21 -17.77 11.35 7.96
C PRO A 21 -17.41 12.15 6.71
N ALA A 22 -16.11 12.31 6.43
CA ALA A 22 -15.62 12.99 5.23
C ALA A 22 -15.89 12.16 3.96
N GLY A 23 -15.60 10.86 3.98
CA GLY A 23 -15.90 9.96 2.89
C GLY A 23 -17.41 9.88 2.58
N ALA A 24 -18.25 9.75 3.59
CA ALA A 24 -19.70 9.78 3.44
C ALA A 24 -20.19 11.12 2.86
N LYS A 25 -19.61 12.23 3.29
CA LYS A 25 -19.94 13.56 2.73
C LYS A 25 -19.50 13.71 1.27
N ALA A 26 -18.32 13.19 0.92
CA ALA A 26 -17.77 13.29 -0.43
C ALA A 26 -18.52 12.41 -1.44
N THR A 27 -18.91 11.21 -1.03
CA THR A 27 -19.52 10.21 -1.91
C THR A 27 -21.05 10.16 -1.84
N GLY A 28 -21.66 10.69 -0.78
CA GLY A 28 -23.07 10.49 -0.46
C GLY A 28 -23.40 9.09 0.05
N ILE A 29 -22.39 8.26 0.35
CA ILE A 29 -22.52 6.87 0.80
C ILE A 29 -22.26 6.81 2.30
N SER A 30 -23.23 6.37 3.08
CA SER A 30 -23.19 6.39 4.54
C SER A 30 -23.33 5.02 5.20
N THR A 31 -23.58 3.99 4.42
CA THR A 31 -23.74 2.62 4.92
C THR A 31 -22.99 1.61 4.04
N TYR A 32 -22.60 0.50 4.66
CA TYR A 32 -22.00 -0.63 3.94
C TYR A 32 -22.87 -1.09 2.74
N GLN A 33 -24.19 -1.19 2.93
CA GLN A 33 -25.11 -1.63 1.87
C GLN A 33 -25.18 -0.63 0.72
N GLU A 34 -25.11 0.65 0.99
CA GLU A 34 -25.01 1.67 -0.07
C GLU A 34 -23.71 1.54 -0.87
N ALA A 35 -22.59 1.24 -0.19
CA ALA A 35 -21.30 0.98 -0.86
C ALA A 35 -21.38 -0.25 -1.78
N VAL A 36 -21.97 -1.34 -1.31
CA VAL A 36 -22.21 -2.55 -2.12
C VAL A 36 -23.08 -2.22 -3.35
N VAL A 37 -24.18 -1.52 -3.15
CA VAL A 37 -25.11 -1.16 -4.25
C VAL A 37 -24.42 -0.25 -5.27
N ALA A 38 -23.68 0.76 -4.82
CA ALA A 38 -22.96 1.66 -5.71
C ALA A 38 -21.89 0.92 -6.53
N THR A 39 -21.15 0.02 -5.90
CA THR A 39 -20.17 -0.82 -6.60
C THR A 39 -20.83 -1.73 -7.64
N ARG A 40 -21.96 -2.32 -7.31
CA ARG A 40 -22.73 -3.12 -8.29
C ARG A 40 -23.20 -2.28 -9.48
N ILE A 41 -23.70 -1.07 -9.25
CA ILE A 41 -24.08 -0.15 -10.35
C ILE A 41 -22.88 0.12 -11.27
N ASN A 42 -21.69 0.34 -10.69
CA ASN A 42 -20.47 0.52 -11.46
C ASN A 42 -20.11 -0.75 -12.26
N ASN A 43 -20.20 -1.92 -11.65
CA ASN A 43 -19.94 -3.19 -12.32
C ASN A 43 -20.92 -3.48 -13.44
N ASP A 44 -22.23 -3.22 -13.24
CA ASP A 44 -23.26 -3.34 -14.28
C ASP A 44 -22.98 -2.40 -15.44
N TYR A 45 -22.50 -1.19 -15.14
CA TYR A 45 -22.08 -0.24 -16.19
C TYR A 45 -20.91 -0.81 -17.01
N TRP A 46 -19.89 -1.39 -16.36
CA TRP A 46 -18.78 -2.05 -17.06
C TRP A 46 -19.27 -3.23 -17.91
N MET A 47 -20.09 -4.11 -17.36
CA MET A 47 -20.66 -5.24 -18.12
C MET A 47 -21.38 -4.78 -19.38
N LYS A 48 -22.04 -3.64 -19.31
CA LYS A 48 -22.78 -3.08 -20.45
C LYS A 48 -21.87 -2.42 -21.49
N HIS A 49 -20.83 -1.71 -21.05
CA HIS A 49 -20.12 -0.76 -21.89
C HIS A 49 -18.68 -1.14 -22.25
N ARG A 50 -18.03 -2.08 -21.50
CA ARG A 50 -16.65 -2.47 -21.80
C ARG A 50 -16.53 -3.13 -23.19
N THR A 51 -15.39 -2.90 -23.83
CA THR A 51 -15.04 -3.52 -25.11
C THR A 51 -14.33 -4.86 -24.95
N GLY A 52 -13.79 -5.15 -23.74
CA GLY A 52 -13.01 -6.34 -23.43
C GLY A 52 -11.51 -6.22 -23.72
N ALA A 53 -11.04 -5.09 -24.22
CA ALA A 53 -9.61 -4.89 -24.51
C ALA A 53 -8.77 -4.83 -23.23
N CYS A 54 -9.24 -4.13 -22.20
CA CYS A 54 -8.62 -4.13 -20.86
C CYS A 54 -9.15 -5.30 -20.02
N LYS A 55 -8.27 -6.04 -19.37
CA LYS A 55 -8.63 -7.07 -18.41
C LYS A 55 -8.97 -6.40 -17.07
N LEU A 56 -10.20 -6.54 -16.60
CA LEU A 56 -10.65 -5.91 -15.37
C LEU A 56 -10.53 -6.86 -14.19
N LEU A 57 -10.04 -6.33 -13.07
CA LEU A 57 -9.94 -7.02 -11.79
C LEU A 57 -11.12 -6.60 -10.91
N ASN A 58 -11.86 -7.60 -10.40
CA ASN A 58 -12.96 -7.39 -9.47
C ASN A 58 -12.42 -7.14 -8.07
N VAL A 59 -12.82 -6.03 -7.45
CA VAL A 59 -12.32 -5.66 -6.12
C VAL A 59 -13.18 -6.30 -5.04
N LEU A 60 -12.53 -7.01 -4.13
CA LEU A 60 -13.13 -7.60 -2.94
C LEU A 60 -12.83 -6.72 -1.73
N GLN A 61 -13.89 -6.25 -1.08
CA GLN A 61 -13.82 -5.40 0.09
C GLN A 61 -14.34 -6.10 1.34
N GLY A 62 -14.41 -5.42 2.44
CA GLY A 62 -14.94 -5.86 3.73
C GLY A 62 -14.02 -5.46 4.87
N GLU A 63 -14.59 -5.06 6.00
CA GLU A 63 -13.84 -4.65 7.19
C GLU A 63 -13.74 -5.76 8.24
N ASN A 64 -14.44 -6.85 8.03
CA ASN A 64 -14.44 -8.08 8.83
C ASN A 64 -14.84 -9.26 7.95
N HIS A 65 -14.76 -10.46 8.48
CA HIS A 65 -15.06 -11.67 7.70
C HIS A 65 -16.50 -11.71 7.16
N ALA A 66 -17.48 -11.27 7.95
CA ALA A 66 -18.89 -11.28 7.52
C ALA A 66 -19.14 -10.29 6.38
N ASP A 67 -18.63 -9.07 6.49
CA ASP A 67 -18.71 -8.08 5.42
C ASP A 67 -17.99 -8.59 4.15
N ALA A 68 -16.82 -9.19 4.31
CA ALA A 68 -16.05 -9.71 3.18
C ALA A 68 -16.73 -10.90 2.50
N ASP A 69 -17.41 -11.76 3.24
CA ASP A 69 -18.18 -12.86 2.69
C ASP A 69 -19.41 -12.36 1.95
N ASP A 70 -20.16 -11.40 2.53
CA ASP A 70 -21.30 -10.78 1.85
C ASP A 70 -20.85 -10.05 0.58
N TRP A 71 -19.78 -9.26 0.66
CA TRP A 71 -19.22 -8.57 -0.53
C TRP A 71 -18.87 -9.56 -1.64
N TYR A 72 -18.20 -10.65 -1.29
CA TYR A 72 -17.85 -11.69 -2.24
C TYR A 72 -19.09 -12.28 -2.92
N GLU A 73 -20.10 -12.65 -2.16
CA GLU A 73 -21.34 -13.21 -2.70
C GLU A 73 -22.06 -12.20 -3.63
N GLN A 74 -22.00 -10.91 -3.33
CA GLN A 74 -22.62 -9.87 -4.15
C GLN A 74 -21.85 -9.59 -5.45
N MET A 75 -20.52 -9.83 -5.48
CA MET A 75 -19.64 -9.42 -6.56
C MET A 75 -19.10 -10.56 -7.42
N LYS A 76 -19.09 -11.80 -6.92
CA LYS A 76 -18.43 -12.93 -7.59
C LYS A 76 -18.95 -13.23 -9.00
N ASP A 77 -20.22 -13.03 -9.23
CA ASP A 77 -20.88 -13.34 -10.51
C ASP A 77 -20.28 -12.55 -11.69
N TYR A 78 -19.77 -11.34 -11.44
CA TYR A 78 -19.14 -10.55 -12.49
C TYR A 78 -17.84 -11.16 -13.04
N CYS A 79 -17.26 -12.13 -12.36
CA CYS A 79 -16.12 -12.91 -12.83
C CYS A 79 -16.52 -14.22 -13.51
N ASP A 80 -17.80 -14.60 -13.49
CA ASP A 80 -18.26 -15.87 -14.04
C ASP A 80 -18.38 -15.82 -15.58
N PRO A 81 -17.51 -16.55 -16.32
CA PRO A 81 -17.57 -16.55 -17.78
C PRO A 81 -18.80 -17.25 -18.34
N VAL A 82 -19.54 -18.02 -17.54
CA VAL A 82 -20.82 -18.62 -17.95
C VAL A 82 -21.95 -17.61 -17.88
N LYS A 83 -21.94 -16.77 -16.83
CA LYS A 83 -22.95 -15.70 -16.66
C LYS A 83 -22.70 -14.51 -17.60
N TYR A 84 -21.44 -14.16 -17.82
CA TYR A 84 -21.04 -13.02 -18.66
C TYR A 84 -20.03 -13.44 -19.73
N PRO A 85 -20.43 -14.24 -20.74
CA PRO A 85 -19.54 -14.60 -21.83
C PRO A 85 -18.94 -13.36 -22.49
N ASP A 86 -17.62 -13.37 -22.75
CA ASP A 86 -16.84 -12.29 -23.38
C ASP A 86 -16.77 -10.96 -22.60
N LYS A 87 -17.50 -10.83 -21.47
CA LYS A 87 -17.54 -9.59 -20.69
C LYS A 87 -17.20 -9.77 -19.21
N HIS A 88 -17.03 -11.00 -18.72
CA HIS A 88 -16.65 -11.25 -17.34
C HIS A 88 -15.36 -10.49 -16.96
N PHE A 89 -15.21 -10.20 -15.68
CA PHE A 89 -13.93 -9.68 -15.18
C PHE A 89 -12.87 -10.79 -15.15
N ASN A 90 -11.60 -10.39 -15.27
CA ASN A 90 -10.51 -11.30 -15.63
C ASN A 90 -9.58 -11.63 -14.45
N GLY A 91 -9.95 -11.28 -13.26
CA GLY A 91 -9.15 -11.54 -12.06
C GLY A 91 -9.69 -10.80 -10.85
N TRP A 92 -8.88 -10.74 -9.82
CA TRP A 92 -9.29 -10.31 -8.49
C TRP A 92 -8.38 -9.24 -7.93
N SER A 93 -8.92 -8.34 -7.14
CA SER A 93 -8.15 -7.39 -6.34
C SER A 93 -8.59 -7.47 -4.88
N MET A 94 -7.64 -7.64 -3.98
CA MET A 94 -7.86 -7.82 -2.56
C MET A 94 -7.77 -6.48 -1.85
N GLY A 95 -8.92 -5.94 -1.43
CA GLY A 95 -9.06 -4.69 -0.70
C GLY A 95 -9.63 -4.89 0.71
N GLY A 96 -9.70 -3.82 1.49
CA GLY A 96 -10.18 -3.89 2.86
C GLY A 96 -9.43 -4.93 3.68
N GLN A 97 -10.14 -5.72 4.49
CA GLN A 97 -9.53 -6.76 5.31
C GLN A 97 -8.89 -7.90 4.48
N ASN A 98 -9.32 -8.12 3.23
CA ASN A 98 -8.74 -9.16 2.35
C ASN A 98 -7.27 -8.88 1.97
N MET A 99 -6.74 -7.67 2.15
CA MET A 99 -5.35 -7.38 1.78
C MET A 99 -4.34 -7.69 2.89
N CYS A 100 -4.78 -7.87 4.13
CA CYS A 100 -3.87 -8.02 5.28
C CYS A 100 -4.24 -9.11 6.28
N ASP A 101 -5.44 -9.65 6.25
CA ASP A 101 -5.86 -10.76 7.10
C ASP A 101 -5.61 -12.10 6.41
N VAL A 102 -4.52 -12.77 6.79
CA VAL A 102 -4.11 -14.05 6.17
C VAL A 102 -5.18 -15.12 6.29
N HIS A 103 -5.88 -15.19 7.43
CA HIS A 103 -6.96 -16.14 7.62
C HIS A 103 -8.08 -15.93 6.58
N LEU A 104 -8.49 -14.67 6.40
CA LEU A 104 -9.50 -14.30 5.40
C LEU A 104 -9.00 -14.51 3.97
N VAL A 105 -7.75 -14.13 3.67
CA VAL A 105 -7.13 -14.32 2.35
C VAL A 105 -7.17 -15.79 1.92
N LEU A 106 -6.73 -16.69 2.79
CA LEU A 106 -6.72 -18.13 2.47
C LEU A 106 -8.13 -18.69 2.27
N LYS A 107 -9.09 -18.31 3.13
CA LYS A 107 -10.49 -18.67 2.93
C LYS A 107 -11.05 -18.17 1.61
N ARG A 108 -10.70 -16.94 1.24
CA ARG A 108 -11.14 -16.33 -0.02
C ARG A 108 -10.58 -17.06 -1.23
N ILE A 109 -9.29 -17.40 -1.22
CA ILE A 109 -8.65 -18.14 -2.31
C ILE A 109 -9.28 -19.52 -2.48
N VAL A 110 -9.56 -20.23 -1.36
CA VAL A 110 -10.28 -21.50 -1.37
C VAL A 110 -11.68 -21.34 -1.96
N ALA A 111 -12.43 -20.31 -1.54
CA ALA A 111 -13.75 -20.03 -2.10
C ALA A 111 -13.71 -19.80 -3.61
N LEU A 112 -12.78 -18.95 -4.08
CA LEU A 112 -12.58 -18.67 -5.50
C LEU A 112 -12.30 -19.94 -6.31
N HIS A 113 -11.46 -20.83 -5.79
CA HIS A 113 -11.14 -22.08 -6.47
C HIS A 113 -12.37 -22.99 -6.62
N TYR A 114 -13.04 -23.27 -5.51
CA TYR A 114 -14.19 -24.21 -5.50
C TYR A 114 -15.45 -23.63 -6.14
N ASP A 115 -15.60 -22.32 -6.22
CA ASP A 115 -16.65 -21.67 -7.01
C ASP A 115 -16.33 -21.63 -8.52
N GLY A 116 -15.15 -22.14 -8.94
CA GLY A 116 -14.72 -22.15 -10.33
C GLY A 116 -14.30 -20.78 -10.87
N LEU A 117 -13.95 -19.85 -9.99
CA LEU A 117 -13.62 -18.46 -10.31
C LEU A 117 -12.10 -18.16 -10.20
N LEU A 118 -11.28 -19.21 -10.34
CA LEU A 118 -9.82 -19.13 -10.37
C LEU A 118 -9.25 -19.94 -11.56
N GLN A 119 -9.88 -19.79 -12.72
CA GLN A 119 -9.58 -20.56 -13.93
C GLN A 119 -8.35 -20.04 -14.63
N SER A 120 -7.44 -20.97 -15.03
CA SER A 120 -6.27 -20.65 -15.84
C SER A 120 -6.67 -20.09 -17.20
N GLY A 121 -5.99 -19.06 -17.66
CA GLY A 121 -6.28 -18.34 -18.89
C GLY A 121 -7.39 -17.30 -18.78
N ILE A 122 -8.13 -17.27 -17.67
CA ILE A 122 -9.21 -16.33 -17.41
C ILE A 122 -8.90 -15.44 -16.21
N HIS A 123 -8.66 -16.03 -15.04
CA HIS A 123 -8.46 -15.34 -13.77
C HIS A 123 -6.99 -15.43 -13.34
N ASP A 124 -6.09 -14.92 -14.18
CA ASP A 124 -4.65 -15.13 -14.00
C ASP A 124 -3.98 -14.07 -13.12
N VAL A 125 -4.70 -13.04 -12.72
CA VAL A 125 -4.15 -11.96 -11.88
C VAL A 125 -4.95 -11.80 -10.60
N MET A 126 -4.22 -11.74 -9.49
CA MET A 126 -4.75 -11.35 -8.19
C MET A 126 -3.86 -10.24 -7.63
N HIS A 127 -4.46 -9.08 -7.37
CA HIS A 127 -3.76 -7.89 -6.91
C HIS A 127 -4.08 -7.60 -5.44
N PHE A 128 -3.06 -7.33 -4.63
CA PHE A 128 -3.20 -6.95 -3.23
C PHE A 128 -2.98 -5.45 -3.08
N LEU A 129 -4.02 -4.73 -2.72
CA LEU A 129 -3.99 -3.28 -2.57
C LEU A 129 -3.24 -2.87 -1.30
N GLY A 130 -2.37 -1.86 -1.41
CA GLY A 130 -1.75 -1.23 -0.25
C GLY A 130 -0.72 -2.04 0.52
N THR A 131 -0.15 -3.09 -0.06
CA THR A 131 0.83 -3.97 0.60
C THR A 131 2.25 -3.48 0.35
N SER A 132 3.00 -3.16 1.43
CA SER A 132 4.39 -2.66 1.31
C SER A 132 5.44 -3.49 2.07
N LYS A 133 5.04 -4.32 3.03
CA LYS A 133 5.98 -5.05 3.89
C LYS A 133 6.74 -6.13 3.14
N LEU A 134 8.06 -6.19 3.35
CA LEU A 134 8.93 -7.19 2.74
C LEU A 134 8.58 -8.62 3.16
N GLU A 135 8.19 -8.82 4.42
CA GLU A 135 7.71 -10.11 4.93
C GLU A 135 6.45 -10.58 4.20
N TRP A 136 5.54 -9.64 3.88
CA TRP A 136 4.34 -9.93 3.10
C TRP A 136 4.66 -10.26 1.65
N ALA A 137 5.71 -9.67 1.06
CA ALA A 137 6.17 -10.07 -0.26
C ALA A 137 6.58 -11.55 -0.29
N CYS A 138 7.29 -12.02 0.74
CA CYS A 138 7.64 -13.44 0.88
C CYS A 138 6.39 -14.31 1.08
N LEU A 139 5.44 -13.87 1.93
CA LEU A 139 4.18 -14.55 2.17
C LEU A 139 3.37 -14.73 0.88
N LEU A 140 3.18 -13.65 0.13
CA LEU A 140 2.44 -13.67 -1.13
C LEU A 140 3.14 -14.52 -2.20
N THR A 141 4.46 -14.59 -2.18
CA THR A 141 5.22 -15.48 -3.05
C THR A 141 4.92 -16.95 -2.76
N ASP A 142 4.84 -17.36 -1.49
CA ASP A 142 4.43 -18.73 -1.13
C ASP A 142 2.99 -19.03 -1.53
N VAL A 143 2.07 -18.09 -1.29
CA VAL A 143 0.67 -18.22 -1.72
C VAL A 143 0.61 -18.38 -3.24
N GLN A 144 1.34 -17.56 -4.01
CA GLN A 144 1.38 -17.69 -5.47
C GLN A 144 1.91 -19.06 -5.91
N ARG A 145 2.99 -19.53 -5.29
CA ARG A 145 3.58 -20.85 -5.61
C ARG A 145 2.59 -21.98 -5.36
N ALA A 146 1.87 -21.93 -4.24
CA ALA A 146 0.86 -22.93 -3.91
C ALA A 146 -0.36 -22.85 -4.84
N ILE A 147 -0.85 -21.65 -5.19
CA ILE A 147 -1.92 -21.48 -6.19
C ILE A 147 -1.48 -22.08 -7.53
N ARG A 148 -0.27 -21.76 -7.99
CA ARG A 148 0.24 -22.28 -9.26
C ARG A 148 0.37 -23.80 -9.29
N LYS A 149 0.68 -24.39 -8.16
CA LYS A 149 0.85 -25.83 -8.02
C LYS A 149 -0.48 -26.59 -8.02
N TYR A 150 -1.51 -26.04 -7.37
CA TYR A 150 -2.73 -26.79 -7.08
C TYR A 150 -3.98 -26.27 -7.78
N TYR A 151 -4.06 -24.97 -8.07
CA TYR A 151 -5.29 -24.33 -8.53
C TYR A 151 -5.19 -23.73 -9.93
N ASN A 152 -4.27 -22.81 -10.14
CA ASN A 152 -4.13 -22.07 -11.40
C ASN A 152 -2.65 -21.85 -11.74
N PRO A 153 -2.06 -22.63 -12.67
CA PRO A 153 -0.63 -22.59 -13.00
C PRO A 153 -0.16 -21.26 -13.61
N THR A 154 -1.09 -20.43 -14.12
CA THR A 154 -0.79 -19.14 -14.73
C THR A 154 -0.97 -17.96 -13.79
N MET A 155 -1.39 -18.21 -12.53
CA MET A 155 -1.64 -17.15 -11.55
C MET A 155 -0.43 -16.25 -11.33
N MET A 156 -0.68 -14.95 -11.34
CA MET A 156 0.27 -13.91 -11.00
C MET A 156 -0.32 -13.08 -9.84
N LEU A 157 0.35 -13.10 -8.70
CA LEU A 157 0.06 -12.19 -7.61
C LEU A 157 0.87 -10.91 -7.77
N THR A 158 0.20 -9.79 -7.65
CA THR A 158 0.80 -8.46 -7.68
C THR A 158 0.37 -7.66 -6.46
N PHE A 159 1.12 -6.63 -6.11
CA PHE A 159 0.75 -5.71 -5.05
C PHE A 159 1.35 -4.33 -5.31
N ASP A 160 0.78 -3.33 -4.70
CA ASP A 160 1.24 -1.95 -4.76
C ASP A 160 1.22 -1.29 -3.39
N CYS A 161 1.84 -0.13 -3.27
CA CYS A 161 1.68 0.72 -2.10
C CYS A 161 2.02 2.17 -2.40
N ALA A 162 1.44 3.07 -1.62
CA ALA A 162 1.74 4.49 -1.64
C ALA A 162 2.99 4.84 -0.78
N SER A 163 3.54 3.90 -0.02
CA SER A 163 4.60 4.17 0.97
C SER A 163 5.82 4.91 0.42
N PRO A 164 6.38 4.59 -0.76
CA PRO A 164 7.51 5.34 -1.31
C PRO A 164 7.20 6.82 -1.56
N PHE A 165 5.96 7.11 -2.00
CA PHE A 165 5.49 8.46 -2.27
C PHE A 165 5.22 9.22 -0.98
N LEU A 166 4.58 8.57 -0.01
CA LEU A 166 4.31 9.14 1.31
C LEU A 166 5.60 9.45 2.07
N ALA A 167 6.59 8.57 2.01
CA ALA A 167 7.91 8.83 2.59
C ALA A 167 8.51 10.12 1.99
N THR A 168 8.46 10.28 0.66
CA THR A 168 8.91 11.50 0.01
C THR A 168 8.09 12.72 0.45
N ALA A 169 6.77 12.62 0.50
CA ALA A 169 5.90 13.70 0.96
C ALA A 169 6.20 14.15 2.40
N ASN A 170 6.66 13.22 3.24
CA ASN A 170 7.09 13.47 4.61
C ASN A 170 8.57 13.91 4.73
N GLY A 171 9.24 14.20 3.63
CA GLY A 171 10.64 14.60 3.64
C GLY A 171 11.62 13.47 3.93
N GLN A 172 11.27 12.24 3.59
CA GLN A 172 12.07 11.07 3.89
C GLN A 172 12.51 10.33 2.62
N VAL A 173 13.69 9.77 2.68
CA VAL A 173 14.26 8.93 1.61
C VAL A 173 14.61 7.56 2.15
N TYR A 174 14.29 6.54 1.38
CA TYR A 174 14.67 5.17 1.69
C TYR A 174 16.17 5.00 1.56
N THR A 175 16.76 4.37 2.57
CA THR A 175 18.14 3.95 2.56
C THR A 175 18.23 2.47 2.21
N SER A 176 19.42 1.88 2.40
CA SER A 176 19.60 0.46 2.28
C SER A 176 18.54 -0.30 3.08
N ASN A 177 18.03 -1.34 2.49
CA ASN A 177 17.18 -2.29 3.15
C ASN A 177 18.00 -3.02 4.23
N GLU A 178 17.58 -2.96 5.47
CA GLU A 178 18.19 -3.69 6.58
C GLU A 178 17.63 -5.11 6.66
N THR A 179 17.57 -5.80 5.52
CA THR A 179 17.18 -7.19 5.49
C THR A 179 18.28 -8.02 6.14
N PRO A 180 17.98 -9.12 6.41
CA PRO A 180 17.87 -10.15 7.39
C PRO A 180 19.04 -10.32 8.33
N ASP A 181 20.21 -9.77 8.06
CA ASP A 181 21.39 -9.90 8.95
C ASP A 181 21.12 -9.47 10.39
N ARG A 182 20.03 -8.69 10.59
CA ARG A 182 19.58 -8.22 11.90
C ARG A 182 18.19 -8.72 12.30
N GLY A 183 17.59 -9.64 11.54
CA GLY A 183 16.25 -10.15 11.80
C GLY A 183 15.13 -9.13 11.57
N LYS A 184 15.42 -8.05 10.87
CA LYS A 184 14.47 -7.00 10.47
C LYS A 184 14.28 -7.05 8.97
N TRP A 185 13.03 -7.08 8.55
CA TRP A 185 12.62 -7.05 7.14
C TRP A 185 12.02 -5.68 6.85
N THR A 186 12.83 -4.63 6.97
CA THR A 186 12.36 -3.25 6.91
C THR A 186 13.29 -2.35 6.13
N TYR A 187 12.78 -1.18 5.75
CA TYR A 187 13.56 -0.09 5.18
C TYR A 187 14.06 0.81 6.29
N ARG A 188 15.24 1.34 6.11
CA ARG A 188 15.67 2.48 6.87
C ARG A 188 15.34 3.75 6.11
N MET A 189 14.78 4.74 6.76
CA MET A 189 14.53 6.06 6.20
C MET A 189 15.41 7.10 6.88
N VAL A 190 15.83 8.08 6.12
CA VAL A 190 16.52 9.25 6.62
C VAL A 190 15.85 10.51 6.09
N PRO A 191 15.95 11.64 6.80
CA PRO A 191 15.49 12.92 6.28
C PRO A 191 16.11 13.23 4.93
N SER A 192 15.35 13.82 4.03
CA SER A 192 15.84 14.35 2.78
C SER A 192 16.84 15.48 3.01
N VAL A 193 17.68 15.76 2.01
CA VAL A 193 18.65 16.84 2.05
C VAL A 193 17.94 18.19 1.95
N ASP A 194 17.86 18.93 3.05
CA ASP A 194 17.12 20.18 3.15
C ASP A 194 17.92 21.36 3.76
N GLU A 195 19.21 21.18 3.98
CA GLU A 195 20.06 22.22 4.57
C GLU A 195 20.51 23.26 3.52
N LEU A 196 20.49 24.53 3.91
CA LEU A 196 20.91 25.66 3.06
C LEU A 196 22.29 25.47 2.42
N LYS A 197 23.22 24.85 3.13
CA LYS A 197 24.60 24.62 2.64
C LYS A 197 24.61 23.79 1.34
N TYR A 198 23.62 22.93 1.14
CA TYR A 198 23.53 22.08 -0.04
C TYR A 198 22.76 22.71 -1.20
N ALA A 199 22.09 23.84 -0.99
CA ALA A 199 21.32 24.52 -2.04
C ALA A 199 22.15 25.06 -3.21
N SER A 200 23.46 25.17 -3.04
CA SER A 200 24.43 25.57 -4.06
C SER A 200 25.59 24.59 -4.21
N ASP A 201 25.43 23.38 -3.66
CA ASP A 201 26.45 22.33 -3.73
C ASP A 201 26.40 21.65 -5.10
N THR A 202 27.45 21.81 -5.87
CA THR A 202 27.58 21.28 -7.23
C THR A 202 28.39 20.00 -7.32
N ARG A 203 28.68 19.36 -6.17
CA ARG A 203 29.25 18.01 -6.17
C ARG A 203 28.22 17.00 -6.67
N THR A 204 28.69 15.94 -7.31
CA THR A 204 27.84 14.80 -7.57
C THR A 204 27.40 14.15 -6.26
N PHE A 205 26.31 13.45 -6.26
CA PHE A 205 25.90 12.67 -5.09
C PHE A 205 26.97 11.70 -4.65
N LYS A 206 27.61 11.03 -5.58
CA LYS A 206 28.69 10.10 -5.31
C LYS A 206 29.86 10.76 -4.57
N ASP A 207 30.28 11.94 -5.01
CA ASP A 207 31.36 12.68 -4.37
C ASP A 207 30.95 13.17 -2.97
N ALA A 208 29.72 13.68 -2.82
CA ALA A 208 29.20 14.14 -1.55
C ALA A 208 29.01 12.97 -0.55
N THR A 209 28.54 11.82 -1.01
CA THR A 209 28.42 10.61 -0.18
C THR A 209 29.76 10.18 0.39
N THR A 210 30.80 10.23 -0.42
CA THR A 210 32.15 9.85 0.02
C THR A 210 32.70 10.80 1.10
N GLN A 211 32.37 12.10 1.01
CA GLN A 211 32.88 13.12 1.94
C GLN A 211 32.01 13.28 3.19
N ASP A 212 30.70 13.34 3.02
CA ASP A 212 29.77 13.68 4.10
C ASP A 212 29.05 12.44 4.70
N GLY A 213 29.05 11.31 4.01
CA GLY A 213 28.42 10.07 4.47
C GLY A 213 26.88 10.08 4.49
N ILE A 214 26.26 11.27 4.50
CA ILE A 214 24.80 11.46 4.63
C ILE A 214 24.05 11.02 3.39
N PHE A 215 24.68 11.02 2.22
CA PHE A 215 24.09 10.67 0.94
C PHE A 215 24.26 9.20 0.55
N LYS A 216 24.78 8.37 1.45
CA LYS A 216 25.06 6.96 1.19
C LYS A 216 23.87 6.19 0.62
N VAL A 217 22.68 6.66 0.94
CA VAL A 217 21.41 6.08 0.50
C VAL A 217 21.13 6.25 -0.98
N PHE A 218 21.73 7.23 -1.63
CA PHE A 218 21.56 7.50 -3.05
C PHE A 218 22.62 6.81 -3.92
N GLU A 219 23.65 6.26 -3.30
CA GLU A 219 24.82 5.71 -3.98
C GLU A 219 24.46 4.55 -4.90
N ASP A 220 23.51 3.73 -4.49
CA ASP A 220 23.11 2.51 -5.21
C ASP A 220 21.90 2.71 -6.13
N SER A 221 21.39 3.95 -6.24
CA SER A 221 20.22 4.23 -7.06
C SER A 221 20.61 4.83 -8.43
N PRO A 222 20.28 4.16 -9.54
CA PRO A 222 20.51 4.72 -10.87
C PRO A 222 19.64 5.95 -11.16
N ILE A 223 18.62 6.22 -10.35
CA ILE A 223 17.75 7.39 -10.47
C ILE A 223 18.51 8.68 -10.15
N THR A 224 19.49 8.60 -9.26
CA THR A 224 20.30 9.76 -8.82
C THR A 224 21.67 9.79 -9.48
N ASP A 225 21.96 8.88 -10.40
CA ASP A 225 23.25 8.81 -11.07
C ASP A 225 23.49 10.05 -11.93
N GLY A 226 24.66 10.67 -11.75
CA GLY A 226 25.04 11.89 -12.46
C GLY A 226 24.36 13.18 -11.98
N LEU A 227 23.46 13.12 -10.98
CA LEU A 227 22.84 14.32 -10.40
C LEU A 227 23.76 15.02 -9.42
N LEU A 228 23.56 16.32 -9.27
CA LEU A 228 24.26 17.15 -8.29
C LEU A 228 23.45 17.24 -7.00
N VAL A 229 24.13 17.48 -5.89
CA VAL A 229 23.48 17.64 -4.58
C VAL A 229 22.43 18.75 -4.61
N ASN A 230 22.69 19.87 -5.28
CA ASN A 230 21.74 20.96 -5.39
C ASN A 230 20.56 20.67 -6.32
N ASP A 231 20.59 19.62 -7.14
CA ASP A 231 19.45 19.20 -7.96
C ASP A 231 18.37 18.56 -7.10
N ILE A 232 18.77 17.89 -6.02
CA ILE A 232 17.85 17.16 -5.14
C ILE A 232 17.59 17.88 -3.81
N CYS A 233 18.44 18.85 -3.44
CA CYS A 233 18.25 19.60 -2.22
C CYS A 233 16.89 20.27 -2.21
N THR A 234 16.07 19.93 -1.21
CA THR A 234 14.71 20.49 -1.05
C THR A 234 14.76 21.97 -0.73
N TYR A 235 15.89 22.46 -0.22
CA TYR A 235 16.13 23.86 0.02
C TYR A 235 16.57 24.59 -1.25
N LYS A 236 15.65 25.08 -2.04
CA LYS A 236 15.97 25.82 -3.27
C LYS A 236 16.19 27.31 -3.01
N LYS A 237 17.12 27.89 -3.77
CA LYS A 237 17.54 29.29 -3.64
C LYS A 237 16.42 30.33 -3.77
N GLY A 238 15.33 29.97 -4.48
CA GLY A 238 14.11 30.78 -4.63
C GLY A 238 13.19 30.77 -3.43
N ASP A 239 13.31 29.78 -2.57
CA ASP A 239 12.47 29.61 -1.39
C ASP A 239 13.00 30.31 -0.13
N ARG A 240 14.10 31.04 -0.26
CA ARG A 240 14.73 31.78 0.85
C ARG A 240 13.77 32.69 1.62
N ASN A 241 12.75 33.20 0.94
CA ASN A 241 11.75 34.06 1.58
C ASN A 241 10.78 33.26 2.49
N LYS A 242 10.78 31.94 2.40
CA LYS A 242 9.95 31.05 3.22
C LYS A 242 10.69 30.47 4.43
N ILE A 243 12.03 30.55 4.42
CA ILE A 243 12.83 30.04 5.53
C ILE A 243 13.07 31.16 6.52
N GLY A 244 12.65 30.91 7.73
CA GLY A 244 12.64 31.93 8.79
C GLY A 244 11.28 32.58 8.98
N THR A 245 10.30 32.32 8.12
CA THR A 245 8.91 32.52 8.49
C THR A 245 8.52 31.40 9.46
N PRO A 246 7.88 31.73 10.61
CA PRO A 246 7.34 30.72 11.49
C PRO A 246 6.50 29.74 10.66
N LYS A 247 6.59 28.42 10.95
CA LYS A 247 5.69 27.45 10.37
C LYS A 247 4.28 27.84 10.80
N VAL A 248 3.51 28.41 9.91
CA VAL A 248 2.12 28.78 10.16
C VAL A 248 1.30 27.53 9.82
N SER A 249 0.54 27.03 10.78
CA SER A 249 -0.31 25.87 10.58
C SER A 249 -1.36 26.12 9.50
N ALA A 250 -1.80 25.07 8.82
CA ALA A 250 -2.86 25.20 7.80
C ALA A 250 -4.09 25.89 8.40
N GLY A 251 -4.62 26.91 7.73
CA GLY A 251 -5.73 27.74 8.21
C GLY A 251 -5.35 28.95 9.03
N GLU A 252 -4.07 29.13 9.38
CA GLU A 252 -3.61 30.35 10.06
C GLU A 252 -3.34 31.48 9.06
N VAL A 253 -3.60 32.70 9.52
CA VAL A 253 -3.32 33.92 8.73
C VAL A 253 -1.82 34.14 8.68
N GLU A 254 -1.27 34.39 7.49
CA GLU A 254 0.13 34.77 7.33
C GLU A 254 0.35 36.16 7.98
N LEU A 255 1.33 36.24 8.89
CA LEU A 255 1.68 37.49 9.58
C LEU A 255 2.99 38.05 9.05
N ASP A 256 3.11 39.36 8.99
CA ASP A 256 4.36 40.06 8.70
C ASP A 256 5.29 40.07 9.94
N LYS A 257 6.49 40.64 9.79
CA LYS A 257 7.48 40.76 10.88
C LYS A 257 7.03 41.60 12.07
N ASN A 258 5.88 42.25 11.98
CA ASN A 258 5.29 43.09 13.03
C ASN A 258 3.96 42.49 13.54
N ASP A 259 3.73 41.20 13.28
CA ASP A 259 2.53 40.46 13.65
C ASP A 259 1.23 40.96 13.00
N ASN A 260 1.33 41.68 11.86
CA ASN A 260 0.13 42.09 11.12
C ASN A 260 -0.19 41.07 10.02
N PRO A 261 -1.49 40.83 9.72
CA PRO A 261 -1.90 40.00 8.62
C PRO A 261 -1.33 40.47 7.28
N VAL A 262 -0.69 39.56 6.55
CA VAL A 262 -0.33 39.81 5.16
C VAL A 262 -1.60 39.74 4.32
N LEU A 263 -1.85 40.75 3.52
CA LEU A 263 -3.05 40.84 2.69
C LEU A 263 -2.72 40.53 1.22
N ASP A 264 -3.66 39.89 0.55
CA ASP A 264 -3.61 39.68 -0.90
C ASP A 264 -3.96 40.97 -1.68
N GLU A 265 -3.95 40.87 -3.00
CA GLU A 265 -4.32 42.00 -3.90
C GLU A 265 -5.75 42.48 -3.71
N ASN A 266 -6.62 41.67 -3.11
CA ASN A 266 -8.01 41.98 -2.76
C ASN A 266 -8.18 42.50 -1.31
N LYS A 267 -7.07 42.75 -0.62
CA LYS A 267 -7.02 43.15 0.80
C LYS A 267 -7.63 42.14 1.76
N GLN A 268 -7.63 40.85 1.40
CA GLN A 268 -8.02 39.78 2.29
C GLN A 268 -6.77 39.17 2.93
N PRO A 269 -6.82 38.75 4.22
CA PRO A 269 -5.74 38.04 4.86
C PRO A 269 -5.37 36.77 4.07
N ILE A 270 -4.08 36.59 3.78
CA ILE A 270 -3.59 35.38 3.18
C ILE A 270 -3.63 34.29 4.21
N VAL A 271 -4.52 33.32 4.01
CA VAL A 271 -4.60 32.11 4.81
C VAL A 271 -3.77 31.04 4.11
N ARG A 272 -2.76 30.50 4.77
CA ARG A 272 -1.97 29.41 4.18
C ARG A 272 -2.88 28.19 4.00
N LYS A 273 -2.96 27.78 2.77
CA LYS A 273 -3.39 26.41 2.43
C LYS A 273 -2.21 25.52 2.70
N LYS A 274 -2.33 24.57 3.62
CA LYS A 274 -1.36 23.52 4.00
C LYS A 274 0.10 23.78 3.60
N ASP A 275 1.06 23.42 4.43
CA ASP A 275 2.48 23.58 4.19
C ASP A 275 2.83 23.12 2.76
N SER A 276 2.95 24.10 1.85
CA SER A 276 3.57 23.81 0.57
C SER A 276 5.01 23.43 0.87
N THR A 277 5.36 22.19 0.62
CA THR A 277 6.75 21.75 0.66
C THR A 277 7.54 22.71 -0.22
N SER A 278 8.71 23.15 0.24
CA SER A 278 9.61 23.99 -0.56
C SER A 278 10.22 23.25 -1.76
N TRP A 279 9.79 22.05 -2.04
CA TRP A 279 10.30 21.18 -3.08
C TRP A 279 9.79 21.60 -4.44
N ASP A 280 10.70 21.76 -5.37
CA ASP A 280 10.29 21.83 -6.76
C ASP A 280 9.88 20.43 -7.27
N SER A 281 9.12 20.42 -8.35
CA SER A 281 8.59 19.19 -8.94
C SER A 281 9.69 18.20 -9.34
N PHE A 282 10.87 18.69 -9.71
CA PHE A 282 11.99 17.86 -10.14
C PHE A 282 12.61 17.13 -8.96
N SER A 283 12.99 17.84 -7.89
CA SER A 283 13.54 17.22 -6.67
C SER A 283 12.58 16.20 -6.06
N TYR A 284 11.28 16.52 -6.05
CA TYR A 284 10.24 15.64 -5.58
C TYR A 284 10.18 14.36 -6.42
N ALA A 285 10.09 14.50 -7.75
CA ALA A 285 10.01 13.35 -8.66
C ALA A 285 11.23 12.42 -8.57
N ILE A 286 12.42 12.98 -8.45
CA ILE A 286 13.67 12.22 -8.30
C ILE A 286 13.67 11.42 -7.00
N GLN A 287 13.28 12.02 -5.89
CA GLN A 287 13.23 11.32 -4.60
C GLN A 287 12.14 10.25 -4.57
N MET A 288 11.00 10.53 -5.18
CA MET A 288 9.96 9.50 -5.37
C MET A 288 10.50 8.33 -6.22
N GLY A 289 11.16 8.64 -7.33
CA GLY A 289 11.77 7.62 -8.20
C GLY A 289 12.79 6.77 -7.45
N HIS A 290 13.66 7.40 -6.64
CA HIS A 290 14.61 6.68 -5.79
C HIS A 290 13.90 5.76 -4.77
N ASN A 291 12.90 6.28 -4.06
CA ASN A 291 12.16 5.48 -3.08
C ASN A 291 11.44 4.29 -3.74
N VAL A 292 10.83 4.48 -4.91
CA VAL A 292 10.20 3.41 -5.67
C VAL A 292 11.24 2.37 -6.12
N TRP A 293 12.38 2.82 -6.65
CA TRP A 293 13.47 1.93 -7.07
C TRP A 293 13.98 1.10 -5.89
N THR A 294 14.24 1.73 -4.75
CA THR A 294 14.68 1.05 -3.53
C THR A 294 13.66 0.04 -3.05
N HIS A 295 12.36 0.39 -3.08
CA HIS A 295 11.28 -0.51 -2.70
C HIS A 295 11.24 -1.77 -3.57
N ILE A 296 11.25 -1.60 -4.90
CA ILE A 296 11.22 -2.73 -5.84
C ILE A 296 12.41 -3.67 -5.63
N ASN A 297 13.61 -3.11 -5.48
CA ASN A 297 14.81 -3.91 -5.27
C ASN A 297 14.80 -4.62 -3.91
N ALA A 298 14.29 -3.99 -2.87
CA ALA A 298 14.17 -4.60 -1.56
C ALA A 298 13.18 -5.78 -1.55
N VAL A 299 12.06 -5.66 -2.25
CA VAL A 299 11.10 -6.77 -2.44
C VAL A 299 11.77 -7.96 -3.15
N GLN A 300 12.53 -7.69 -4.21
CA GLN A 300 13.25 -8.73 -4.93
C GLN A 300 14.34 -9.38 -4.06
N GLU A 301 15.09 -8.56 -3.31
CA GLU A 301 16.09 -9.04 -2.36
C GLU A 301 15.48 -9.88 -1.26
N ALA A 302 14.37 -9.44 -0.66
CA ALA A 302 13.65 -10.19 0.34
C ALA A 302 13.28 -11.60 -0.15
N ASN A 303 12.76 -11.72 -1.36
CA ASN A 303 12.44 -13.02 -1.94
C ASN A 303 13.69 -13.87 -2.22
N ARG A 304 14.80 -13.27 -2.69
CA ARG A 304 16.07 -14.00 -2.85
C ARG A 304 16.60 -14.54 -1.54
N GLN A 305 16.56 -13.74 -0.48
CA GLN A 305 16.98 -14.13 0.87
C GLN A 305 16.08 -15.25 1.42
N TYR A 306 14.77 -15.12 1.22
CA TYR A 306 13.81 -16.12 1.62
C TYR A 306 14.09 -17.46 0.94
N ASP A 307 14.36 -17.46 -0.37
CA ASP A 307 14.74 -18.67 -1.12
C ASP A 307 16.10 -19.24 -0.68
N ALA A 308 17.01 -18.39 -0.20
CA ALA A 308 18.27 -18.82 0.39
C ALA A 308 18.13 -19.37 1.84
N GLY A 309 16.93 -19.39 2.41
CA GLY A 309 16.64 -19.97 3.71
C GLY A 309 16.65 -18.97 4.86
N VAL A 310 16.70 -17.67 4.59
CA VAL A 310 16.50 -16.64 5.60
C VAL A 310 15.01 -16.35 5.71
N ILE A 311 14.40 -16.74 6.81
CA ILE A 311 12.94 -16.81 6.92
C ILE A 311 12.43 -15.73 7.87
N PRO A 312 11.49 -14.87 7.44
CA PRO A 312 10.81 -13.93 8.33
C PRO A 312 10.15 -14.64 9.51
N LYS A 313 10.27 -14.09 10.71
CA LYS A 313 9.71 -14.73 11.92
C LYS A 313 8.22 -15.01 11.83
N MET A 314 7.47 -14.16 11.15
CA MET A 314 6.03 -14.36 10.98
C MET A 314 5.67 -15.56 10.09
N LEU A 315 6.62 -16.05 9.27
CA LEU A 315 6.42 -17.20 8.37
C LEU A 315 6.90 -18.53 8.94
N VAL A 316 7.38 -18.53 10.18
CA VAL A 316 7.74 -19.73 10.91
C VAL A 316 7.23 -19.66 12.34
N GLN A 317 6.54 -20.67 12.81
CA GLN A 317 6.06 -20.75 14.17
C GLN A 317 6.86 -21.81 14.94
N GLU A 318 7.89 -21.37 15.66
CA GLU A 318 8.75 -22.24 16.46
C GLU A 318 7.98 -22.97 17.58
N GLN A 319 6.94 -22.32 18.13
CA GLN A 319 6.08 -22.89 19.15
C GLN A 319 5.12 -23.99 18.65
N PHE A 320 5.09 -24.26 17.35
CA PHE A 320 4.28 -25.31 16.70
C PHE A 320 5.20 -26.31 15.96
N ASP A 321 6.23 -26.83 16.61
CA ASP A 321 7.19 -27.76 16.02
C ASP A 321 7.88 -27.22 14.74
N ARG A 322 8.07 -25.90 14.69
CA ARG A 322 8.71 -25.24 13.55
C ARG A 322 7.94 -25.35 12.25
N VAL A 323 6.63 -25.23 12.30
CA VAL A 323 5.78 -25.25 11.11
C VAL A 323 6.04 -24.03 10.25
N MET A 324 6.25 -24.26 8.95
CA MET A 324 6.50 -23.23 7.96
C MET A 324 5.21 -22.80 7.28
N PHE A 325 5.06 -21.49 7.04
CA PHE A 325 3.90 -20.94 6.33
C PHE A 325 3.65 -21.64 4.99
N ARG A 326 4.69 -21.78 4.15
CA ARG A 326 4.60 -22.44 2.85
C ARG A 326 4.05 -23.85 2.93
N ASP A 327 4.49 -24.63 3.93
CA ASP A 327 4.06 -26.03 4.05
C ASP A 327 2.57 -26.12 4.42
N VAL A 328 2.10 -25.20 5.26
CA VAL A 328 0.69 -25.13 5.64
C VAL A 328 -0.17 -24.67 4.47
N VAL A 329 0.26 -23.67 3.72
CA VAL A 329 -0.47 -23.19 2.53
C VAL A 329 -0.55 -24.30 1.46
N GLU A 330 0.53 -25.05 1.26
CA GLU A 330 0.50 -26.24 0.39
C GLU A 330 -0.43 -27.32 0.93
N GLU A 331 -0.44 -27.58 2.25
CA GLU A 331 -1.39 -28.52 2.85
C GLU A 331 -2.84 -28.11 2.56
N ILE A 332 -3.18 -26.83 2.74
CA ILE A 332 -4.53 -26.29 2.48
C ILE A 332 -4.95 -26.48 1.02
N PHE A 333 -4.10 -26.06 0.08
CA PHE A 333 -4.47 -26.05 -1.34
C PHE A 333 -4.36 -27.45 -2.00
N SER A 334 -3.70 -28.41 -1.37
CA SER A 334 -3.63 -29.77 -1.84
C SER A 334 -4.88 -30.60 -1.53
N LYS A 335 -5.81 -30.10 -0.71
CA LYS A 335 -7.05 -30.79 -0.37
C LYS A 335 -7.96 -30.92 -1.59
N THR A 336 -8.78 -31.97 -1.58
CA THR A 336 -9.65 -32.29 -2.71
C THR A 336 -11.07 -31.74 -2.56
N THR A 337 -11.42 -31.26 -1.36
CA THR A 337 -12.72 -30.65 -1.08
C THR A 337 -12.56 -29.30 -0.39
N ARG A 338 -13.59 -28.46 -0.56
CA ARG A 338 -13.67 -27.13 0.09
C ARG A 338 -13.65 -27.26 1.61
N GLU A 339 -14.40 -28.24 2.13
CA GLU A 339 -14.53 -28.52 3.55
C GLU A 339 -13.19 -28.86 4.17
N GLU A 340 -12.44 -29.80 3.58
CA GLU A 340 -11.11 -30.19 4.05
C GLU A 340 -10.11 -29.01 4.04
N SER A 341 -10.16 -28.16 3.01
CA SER A 341 -9.33 -26.94 2.93
C SER A 341 -9.67 -25.98 4.07
N LEU A 342 -10.96 -25.73 4.31
CA LEU A 342 -11.43 -24.82 5.37
C LEU A 342 -11.10 -25.39 6.77
N GLU A 343 -11.30 -26.69 7.01
CA GLU A 343 -10.91 -27.37 8.26
C GLU A 343 -9.40 -27.23 8.51
N THR A 344 -8.59 -27.36 7.45
CA THR A 344 -7.15 -27.17 7.56
C THR A 344 -6.80 -25.72 7.92
N ILE A 345 -7.46 -24.73 7.32
CA ILE A 345 -7.28 -23.32 7.69
C ILE A 345 -7.63 -23.11 9.18
N GLU A 346 -8.76 -23.63 9.65
CA GLU A 346 -9.16 -23.48 11.05
C GLU A 346 -8.21 -24.18 12.04
N LYS A 347 -7.67 -25.34 11.66
CA LYS A 347 -6.63 -26.05 12.44
C LYS A 347 -5.44 -25.16 12.79
N TYR A 348 -5.05 -24.25 11.87
CA TYR A 348 -3.91 -23.36 12.02
C TYR A 348 -4.29 -21.94 12.47
N THR A 349 -5.48 -21.71 13.03
CA THR A 349 -5.96 -20.38 13.45
C THR A 349 -4.93 -19.63 14.32
N LYS A 350 -4.27 -20.31 15.25
CA LYS A 350 -3.24 -19.68 16.10
C LYS A 350 -2.03 -19.18 15.29
N PHE A 351 -1.71 -19.85 14.19
CA PHE A 351 -0.65 -19.43 13.31
C PHE A 351 -1.02 -18.12 12.61
N TRP A 352 -2.20 -18.07 12.02
CA TRP A 352 -2.67 -16.86 11.35
C TRP A 352 -2.74 -15.67 12.29
N MET A 353 -3.25 -15.87 13.50
CA MET A 353 -3.38 -14.82 14.51
C MET A 353 -2.03 -14.26 15.00
N ALA A 354 -0.92 -14.94 14.73
CA ALA A 354 0.42 -14.45 15.02
C ALA A 354 1.01 -13.61 13.86
N ILE A 355 0.37 -13.61 12.69
CA ILE A 355 0.79 -12.80 11.55
C ILE A 355 0.16 -11.40 11.67
N PRO A 356 0.96 -10.32 11.67
CA PRO A 356 0.44 -8.96 11.77
C PRO A 356 -0.60 -8.65 10.67
N GLY A 357 -1.69 -8.00 11.06
CA GLY A 357 -2.82 -7.67 10.19
C GLY A 357 -3.96 -8.67 10.25
N THR A 358 -3.73 -9.91 10.71
CA THR A 358 -4.78 -10.90 10.88
C THR A 358 -5.66 -10.59 12.08
N ARG A 359 -6.98 -10.52 11.88
CA ARG A 359 -7.99 -10.23 12.93
C ARG A 359 -8.85 -11.42 13.27
N GLY A 360 -8.93 -12.41 12.38
CA GLY A 360 -9.79 -13.58 12.50
C GLY A 360 -11.28 -13.25 12.41
N ALA A 361 -12.10 -14.31 12.45
CA ALA A 361 -13.55 -14.21 12.27
C ALA A 361 -14.27 -13.39 13.35
N ILE A 362 -13.68 -13.22 14.53
CA ILE A 362 -14.32 -12.56 15.67
C ILE A 362 -14.28 -11.02 15.55
N GLY A 363 -13.47 -10.47 14.63
CA GLY A 363 -13.47 -9.04 14.27
C GLY A 363 -13.33 -8.05 15.41
N LYS A 364 -12.80 -8.48 16.58
CA LYS A 364 -12.58 -7.55 17.68
C LYS A 364 -11.52 -6.56 17.28
N LYS A 365 -11.93 -5.31 17.08
CA LYS A 365 -11.08 -4.13 17.13
C LYS A 365 -10.35 -4.08 18.48
N THR A 366 -9.27 -4.81 18.61
CA THR A 366 -8.32 -4.64 19.72
C THR A 366 -6.99 -4.13 19.20
N VAL A 367 -6.99 -3.69 17.95
CA VAL A 367 -5.80 -3.16 17.32
C VAL A 367 -6.07 -1.71 17.03
N ASN A 368 -5.27 -0.82 17.60
CA ASN A 368 -5.25 0.60 17.28
C ASN A 368 -5.09 0.77 15.76
N SER A 369 -5.60 1.86 15.19
CA SER A 369 -5.41 2.22 13.79
C SER A 369 -3.92 2.16 13.38
N SER A 370 -3.00 2.56 14.25
CA SER A 370 -1.55 2.41 14.08
C SER A 370 -1.13 0.98 13.72
N THR A 371 -1.72 -0.04 14.32
CA THR A 371 -1.36 -1.44 14.05
C THR A 371 -1.88 -1.94 12.69
N PHE A 372 -2.93 -1.34 12.15
CA PHE A 372 -3.37 -1.61 10.78
C PHE A 372 -2.36 -1.00 9.79
N PHE A 373 -1.98 0.25 9.98
CA PHE A 373 -0.95 0.90 9.18
C PHE A 373 0.42 0.22 9.37
N ASP A 374 0.82 -0.11 10.59
CA ASP A 374 2.07 -0.83 10.88
C ASP A 374 2.08 -2.25 10.27
N ALA A 375 0.91 -2.85 10.09
CA ALA A 375 0.80 -4.14 9.40
C ALA A 375 0.96 -4.01 7.89
N LEU A 376 0.60 -2.87 7.30
CA LEU A 376 0.63 -2.63 5.85
C LEU A 376 1.89 -1.90 5.39
N PHE A 377 2.42 -1.01 6.22
CA PHE A 377 3.51 -0.12 5.85
C PHE A 377 4.76 -0.48 6.64
N ASP A 378 5.84 -0.78 5.93
CA ASP A 378 7.15 -1.05 6.52
C ASP A 378 7.88 0.27 6.77
N VAL A 379 7.27 1.11 7.61
CA VAL A 379 7.82 2.40 8.01
C VAL A 379 8.21 2.26 9.47
N GLU A 380 9.50 2.06 9.76
CA GLU A 380 10.00 2.48 11.07
C GLU A 380 9.88 3.99 11.08
N ALA A 381 8.90 4.50 11.81
CA ALA A 381 8.90 5.92 12.15
C ALA A 381 10.27 6.27 12.70
N PRO A 382 10.89 7.37 12.26
CA PRO A 382 12.10 7.82 12.92
C PRO A 382 11.79 7.93 14.41
N THR A 383 12.68 7.43 15.25
CA THR A 383 12.64 7.58 16.71
C THR A 383 12.76 9.07 17.06
N VAL A 384 11.85 9.85 16.63
CA VAL A 384 11.70 11.24 16.97
C VAL A 384 10.30 11.39 17.52
N ILE A 385 10.28 11.26 18.84
CA ILE A 385 9.25 11.82 19.73
C ILE A 385 7.87 11.20 19.56
N GLU A 386 7.55 10.30 20.48
CA GLU A 386 6.22 9.69 20.69
C GLU A 386 5.11 10.70 21.01
N ASP A 387 5.32 12.01 20.89
CA ASP A 387 4.43 12.98 21.50
C ASP A 387 3.45 13.69 20.55
N GLU A 388 3.50 13.50 19.22
CA GLU A 388 2.55 14.23 18.33
C GLU A 388 2.20 13.50 17.02
N LEU A 389 1.79 12.26 17.06
CA LEU A 389 0.96 11.69 16.00
C LEU A 389 -0.50 11.81 16.44
N ASP A 390 -1.04 13.00 16.28
CA ASP A 390 -2.46 13.28 16.43
C ASP A 390 -3.21 12.50 15.33
N GLU A 391 -4.10 11.60 15.74
CA GLU A 391 -4.92 10.79 14.83
C GLU A 391 -5.72 11.63 13.83
N THR A 392 -6.00 12.89 14.16
CA THR A 392 -6.66 13.85 13.28
C THR A 392 -5.80 14.23 12.05
N LYS A 393 -4.47 14.12 12.12
CA LYS A 393 -3.58 14.43 10.97
C LYS A 393 -3.52 13.31 9.93
N LEU A 394 -3.80 12.08 10.31
CA LEU A 394 -3.89 10.95 9.39
C LEU A 394 -5.21 10.97 8.63
N GLU A 395 -6.31 11.35 9.30
CA GLU A 395 -7.61 11.56 8.66
C GLU A 395 -7.55 12.69 7.62
N ASP A 396 -6.81 13.76 7.90
CA ASP A 396 -6.61 14.87 6.96
C ASP A 396 -5.80 14.50 5.70
N LEU A 397 -4.87 13.55 5.79
CA LEU A 397 -4.10 13.08 4.63
C LEU A 397 -4.92 12.15 3.72
N GLU A 398 -5.85 11.38 4.29
CA GLU A 398 -6.81 10.58 3.52
C GLU A 398 -7.81 11.49 2.79
N ASP A 399 -8.23 12.58 3.40
CA ASP A 399 -9.14 13.56 2.80
C ASP A 399 -8.54 14.31 1.61
N GLU A 400 -7.23 14.55 1.57
CA GLU A 400 -6.58 15.21 0.41
C GLU A 400 -6.49 14.32 -0.82
N GLN A 401 -6.43 13.00 -0.65
CA GLN A 401 -6.42 12.07 -1.79
C GLN A 401 -7.80 11.97 -2.47
N LEU A 402 -8.87 12.31 -1.77
CA LEU A 402 -10.24 12.32 -2.32
C LEU A 402 -10.57 13.60 -3.11
N HIS A 403 -9.74 14.64 -3.03
CA HIS A 403 -9.99 15.94 -3.67
C HIS A 403 -9.05 16.27 -4.83
N ARG A 404 -8.21 15.35 -5.26
CA ARG A 404 -7.36 15.43 -6.46
C ARG A 404 -7.68 14.30 -7.44
#